data_49e92345b9489bdb6ceea43eb3d66f35
#
_entry.id   49e92345b9489bdb6ceea43eb3d66f35
#
_cell.length_a   1.000
_cell.length_b   1.000
_cell.length_c   1.000
_cell.angle_alpha   90.00
_cell.angle_beta   90.00
_cell.angle_gamma   90.00
#
_symmetry.space_group_name_H-M   'P 1'
#
loop_
_entity.id
_entity.type
_entity.pdbx_description
1 polymer ?
#
loop_
_entity_poly.entity_id
_entity_poly.type
_entity_poly.pdbx_seq_one_letter_code
_entity_poly.pdbx_strand_id
1 'polypeptide(L)'
;RSIAQALWLIAQHYKNNGTCAWGTYHFSGAPTCSWYDFATEIFIQAAELQLIAKAPSLRPITTSDYPTPAKRPAYSVLDNTKLGEQLKIAQSDWKNELNIMLRALKDAQ
;
A
#
# COMPACT_ATOMS: atom_id res chain seq x y z
N ARG A 1 -0.19 -5.55 -7.32
CA ARG A 1 0.35 -5.11 -8.62
C ARG A 1 1.71 -4.41 -8.46
N SER A 2 1.81 -3.36 -7.66
CA SER A 2 3.03 -2.56 -7.52
C SER A 2 4.25 -3.33 -6.99
N ILE A 3 4.09 -4.23 -6.00
CA ILE A 3 5.19 -5.06 -5.52
C ILE A 3 5.71 -6.03 -6.61
N ALA A 4 4.82 -6.60 -7.42
CA ALA A 4 5.22 -7.45 -8.53
C ALA A 4 6.02 -6.67 -9.57
N GLN A 5 5.64 -5.43 -9.85
CA GLN A 5 6.39 -4.54 -10.73
C GLN A 5 7.76 -4.20 -10.15
N ALA A 6 7.87 -3.92 -8.86
CA ALA A 6 9.15 -3.68 -8.19
C ALA A 6 10.09 -4.89 -8.32
N LEU A 7 9.59 -6.11 -8.08
CA LEU A 7 10.36 -7.34 -8.25
C LEU A 7 10.82 -7.54 -9.69
N TRP A 8 9.95 -7.25 -10.66
CA TRP A 8 10.29 -7.33 -12.07
C TRP A 8 11.40 -6.33 -12.45
N LEU A 9 11.32 -5.10 -11.97
CA LEU A 9 12.36 -4.08 -12.20
C LEU A 9 13.70 -4.50 -11.61
N ILE A 10 13.72 -5.11 -10.41
CA ILE A 10 14.95 -5.66 -9.81
C ILE A 10 15.54 -6.76 -10.70
N ALA A 11 14.71 -7.69 -11.20
CA ALA A 11 15.16 -8.75 -12.08
C ALA A 11 15.72 -8.21 -13.40
N GLN A 12 15.06 -7.21 -13.99
CA GLN A 12 15.55 -6.54 -15.20
C GLN A 12 16.88 -5.81 -14.95
N HIS A 13 17.00 -5.12 -13.80
CA HIS A 13 18.24 -4.45 -13.43
C HIS A 13 19.41 -5.43 -13.37
N TYR A 14 19.21 -6.58 -12.71
CA TYR A 14 20.24 -7.63 -12.67
C TYR A 14 20.56 -8.19 -14.06
N LYS A 15 19.53 -8.49 -14.87
CA LYS A 15 19.72 -8.99 -16.24
C LYS A 15 20.56 -8.03 -17.11
N ASN A 16 20.33 -6.73 -16.97
CA ASN A 16 20.97 -5.73 -17.81
C ASN A 16 22.39 -5.40 -17.38
N ASN A 17 22.67 -5.47 -16.07
CA ASN A 17 23.95 -5.02 -15.51
C ASN A 17 24.87 -6.18 -15.04
N GLY A 18 24.36 -7.42 -14.99
CA GLY A 18 25.08 -8.58 -14.47
C GLY A 18 25.29 -8.56 -12.95
N THR A 19 24.84 -7.50 -12.28
CA THR A 19 24.97 -7.29 -10.83
C THR A 19 23.79 -6.52 -10.29
N CYS A 20 23.60 -6.56 -8.98
CA CYS A 20 22.60 -5.79 -8.26
C CYS A 20 23.16 -5.36 -6.90
N ALA A 21 22.70 -4.26 -6.36
CA ALA A 21 23.01 -3.86 -5.00
C ALA A 21 22.24 -4.74 -4.00
N TRP A 22 22.78 -5.94 -3.76
CA TRP A 22 22.16 -6.93 -2.88
C TRP A 22 22.01 -6.43 -1.45
N GLY A 23 20.98 -6.88 -0.76
CA GLY A 23 20.71 -6.52 0.62
C GLY A 23 19.22 -6.52 0.95
N THR A 24 18.90 -6.05 2.15
CA THR A 24 17.51 -5.89 2.58
C THR A 24 16.98 -4.55 2.09
N TYR A 25 15.80 -4.59 1.48
CA TYR A 25 15.04 -3.45 1.02
C TYR A 25 13.63 -3.51 1.58
N HIS A 26 13.02 -2.35 1.76
CA HIS A 26 11.61 -2.25 2.12
C HIS A 26 10.84 -1.65 0.95
N PHE A 27 9.60 -2.11 0.77
CA PHE A 27 8.67 -1.57 -0.21
C PHE A 27 7.30 -1.41 0.43
N SER A 28 6.79 -0.19 0.41
CA SER A 28 5.45 0.15 0.85
C SER A 28 4.86 1.26 0.00
N GLY A 29 3.55 1.44 0.07
CA GLY A 29 2.88 2.56 -0.60
C GLY A 29 3.07 3.88 0.14
N ALA A 30 2.83 4.97 -0.56
CA ALA A 30 2.77 6.34 -0.06
C ALA A 30 1.39 6.95 -0.38
N PRO A 31 0.96 8.01 0.32
CA PRO A 31 1.52 8.54 1.56
C PRO A 31 1.32 7.62 2.77
N THR A 32 2.04 7.90 3.86
CA THR A 32 1.80 7.25 5.16
C THR A 32 0.39 7.54 5.64
N CYS A 33 -0.29 6.54 6.18
CA CYS A 33 -1.65 6.68 6.70
C CYS A 33 -1.87 5.76 7.91
N SER A 34 -2.88 6.08 8.73
CA SER A 34 -3.40 5.19 9.76
C SER A 34 -4.36 4.15 9.17
N TRP A 35 -4.70 3.13 9.95
CA TRP A 35 -5.77 2.20 9.57
C TRP A 35 -7.13 2.89 9.41
N TYR A 36 -7.37 3.94 10.21
CA TYR A 36 -8.57 4.76 10.09
C TYR A 36 -8.61 5.52 8.75
N ASP A 37 -7.51 6.17 8.36
CA ASP A 37 -7.42 6.88 7.08
C ASP A 37 -7.57 5.92 5.91
N PHE A 38 -6.94 4.73 5.99
CA PHE A 38 -7.06 3.70 4.96
C PHE A 38 -8.50 3.21 4.81
N ALA A 39 -9.18 2.89 5.92
CA ALA A 39 -10.58 2.48 5.89
C ALA A 39 -11.49 3.59 5.35
N THR A 40 -11.25 4.84 5.73
CA THR A 40 -12.00 6.00 5.23
C THR A 40 -11.89 6.11 3.71
N GLU A 41 -10.69 6.02 3.17
CA GLU A 41 -10.46 6.08 1.73
C GLU A 41 -11.14 4.92 0.98
N ILE A 42 -11.10 3.71 1.52
CA ILE A 42 -11.80 2.53 0.94
C ILE A 42 -13.29 2.84 0.76
N PHE A 43 -13.95 3.33 1.79
CA PHE A 43 -15.39 3.58 1.74
C PHE A 43 -15.76 4.77 0.87
N ILE A 44 -14.92 5.82 0.84
CA ILE A 44 -15.11 6.96 -0.07
C ILE A 44 -15.07 6.47 -1.52
N GLN A 45 -14.01 5.81 -1.92
CA GLN A 45 -13.85 5.33 -3.29
C GLN A 45 -14.89 4.26 -3.67
N ALA A 46 -15.25 3.38 -2.74
CA ALA A 46 -16.30 2.38 -3.00
C ALA A 46 -17.68 3.02 -3.23
N ALA A 47 -18.00 4.11 -2.52
CA ALA A 47 -19.23 4.85 -2.75
C ALA A 47 -19.20 5.63 -4.08
N GLU A 48 -18.10 6.29 -4.41
CA GLU A 48 -17.89 6.97 -5.69
C GLU A 48 -18.00 6.03 -6.88
N LEU A 49 -17.48 4.81 -6.73
CA LEU A 49 -17.60 3.76 -7.73
C LEU A 49 -18.95 3.04 -7.71
N GLN A 50 -19.86 3.41 -6.83
CA GLN A 50 -21.19 2.76 -6.67
C GLN A 50 -21.13 1.27 -6.32
N LEU A 51 -20.03 0.81 -5.70
CA LEU A 51 -19.93 -0.53 -5.12
C LEU A 51 -20.74 -0.65 -3.83
N ILE A 52 -20.94 0.47 -3.15
CA ILE A 52 -21.83 0.62 -1.99
C ILE A 52 -22.72 1.86 -2.19
N ALA A 53 -23.92 1.83 -1.66
CA ALA A 53 -24.86 2.94 -1.82
C ALA A 53 -24.41 4.23 -1.11
N LYS A 54 -23.74 4.09 0.04
CA LYS A 54 -23.24 5.21 0.86
C LYS A 54 -22.09 4.75 1.72
N ALA A 55 -21.06 5.60 1.87
CA ALA A 55 -19.97 5.37 2.83
C ALA A 55 -20.53 5.34 4.27
N PRO A 56 -20.16 4.33 5.09
CA PRO A 56 -20.56 4.28 6.49
C PRO A 56 -19.86 5.39 7.28
N SER A 57 -20.44 5.78 8.41
CA SER A 57 -19.77 6.64 9.37
C SER A 57 -18.71 5.84 10.13
N LEU A 58 -17.47 6.27 10.04
CA LEU A 58 -16.34 5.64 10.73
C LEU A 58 -16.00 6.45 11.98
N ARG A 59 -15.69 5.75 13.06
CA ARG A 59 -15.19 6.35 14.29
C ARG A 59 -13.72 5.91 14.50
N PRO A 60 -12.78 6.85 14.64
CA PRO A 60 -11.41 6.50 15.01
C PRO A 60 -11.39 5.94 16.44
N ILE A 61 -10.61 4.90 16.64
CA ILE A 61 -10.40 4.26 17.94
C ILE A 61 -8.90 4.12 18.21
N THR A 62 -8.54 3.95 19.47
CA THR A 62 -7.17 3.67 19.86
C THR A 62 -6.90 2.15 19.87
N THR A 63 -5.63 1.75 19.96
CA THR A 63 -5.26 0.33 20.09
C THR A 63 -5.86 -0.30 21.35
N SER A 64 -6.02 0.47 22.42
CA SER A 64 -6.64 0.01 23.67
C SER A 64 -8.15 -0.26 23.54
N ASP A 65 -8.82 0.40 22.60
CA ASP A 65 -10.26 0.19 22.34
C ASP A 65 -10.53 -1.11 21.56
N TYR A 66 -9.48 -1.68 20.94
CA TYR A 66 -9.56 -2.94 20.21
C TYR A 66 -8.38 -3.85 20.59
N PRO A 67 -8.42 -4.47 21.77
CA PRO A 67 -7.32 -5.31 22.24
C PRO A 67 -7.14 -6.55 21.36
N THR A 68 -5.90 -6.83 20.98
CA THR A 68 -5.52 -8.03 20.23
C THR A 68 -4.45 -8.82 21.00
N PRO A 69 -4.35 -10.15 20.82
CA PRO A 69 -3.32 -10.95 21.48
C PRO A 69 -1.89 -10.52 21.15
N ALA A 70 -1.67 -10.01 19.93
CA ALA A 70 -0.36 -9.56 19.49
C ALA A 70 -0.13 -8.09 19.84
N LYS A 71 0.99 -7.81 20.52
CA LYS A 71 1.45 -6.44 20.75
C LYS A 71 2.00 -5.86 19.45
N ARG A 72 1.29 -4.92 18.86
CA ARG A 72 1.69 -4.25 17.61
C ARG A 72 2.42 -2.95 17.91
N PRO A 73 3.46 -2.58 17.12
CA PRO A 73 4.09 -1.27 17.25
C PRO A 73 3.11 -0.16 16.89
N ALA A 74 3.18 0.96 17.60
CA ALA A 74 2.34 2.13 17.31
C ALA A 74 2.70 2.78 15.96
N TYR A 75 3.95 2.66 15.56
CA TYR A 75 4.47 3.16 14.28
C TYR A 75 5.16 2.03 13.52
N SER A 76 4.61 1.65 12.38
CA SER A 76 5.08 0.51 11.56
C SER A 76 5.40 0.91 10.11
N VAL A 77 5.63 2.19 9.86
CA VAL A 77 5.97 2.70 8.53
C VAL A 77 7.35 2.19 8.12
N LEU A 78 7.45 1.68 6.89
CA LEU A 78 8.70 1.23 6.30
C LEU A 78 9.40 2.39 5.57
N ASP A 79 10.71 2.47 5.72
CA ASP A 79 11.56 3.40 4.99
C ASP A 79 11.95 2.80 3.63
N ASN A 80 11.53 3.45 2.55
CA ASN A 80 11.80 3.03 1.17
C ASN A 80 12.98 3.78 0.53
N THR A 81 13.66 4.65 1.26
CA THR A 81 14.71 5.52 0.73
C THR A 81 15.80 4.71 0.01
N LYS A 82 16.29 3.64 0.64
CA LYS A 82 17.32 2.77 0.04
C LYS A 82 16.89 2.17 -1.30
N LEU A 83 15.62 1.76 -1.41
CA LEU A 83 15.07 1.19 -2.65
C LEU A 83 15.08 2.24 -3.78
N GLY A 84 14.64 3.46 -3.48
CA GLY A 84 14.63 4.57 -4.41
C GLY A 84 16.03 5.02 -4.83
N GLU A 85 16.96 5.14 -3.90
CA GLU A 85 18.32 5.61 -4.17
C GLU A 85 19.14 4.60 -4.96
N GLN A 86 19.12 3.32 -4.58
CA GLN A 86 19.99 2.31 -5.16
C GLN A 86 19.39 1.63 -6.40
N LEU A 87 18.09 1.39 -6.43
CA LEU A 87 17.44 0.65 -7.50
C LEU A 87 16.50 1.52 -8.37
N LYS A 88 16.35 2.80 -8.03
CA LYS A 88 15.49 3.77 -8.75
C LYS A 88 14.03 3.32 -8.81
N ILE A 89 13.57 2.58 -7.82
CA ILE A 89 12.19 2.11 -7.72
C ILE A 89 11.44 3.05 -6.79
N ALA A 90 10.45 3.75 -7.33
CA ALA A 90 9.60 4.65 -6.57
C ALA A 90 8.55 3.90 -5.74
N GLN A 91 8.10 4.53 -4.65
CA GLN A 91 6.91 4.07 -3.93
C GLN A 91 5.66 4.18 -4.82
N SER A 92 4.74 3.26 -4.64
CA SER A 92 3.42 3.35 -5.27
C SER A 92 2.50 4.28 -4.49
N ASP A 93 1.62 4.99 -5.19
CA ASP A 93 0.48 5.67 -4.57
C ASP A 93 -0.58 4.63 -4.21
N TRP A 94 -0.73 4.33 -2.92
CA TRP A 94 -1.67 3.31 -2.47
C TRP A 94 -3.14 3.71 -2.72
N LYS A 95 -3.47 5.00 -2.78
CA LYS A 95 -4.84 5.44 -3.10
C LYS A 95 -5.20 5.12 -4.55
N ASN A 96 -4.28 5.35 -5.46
CA ASN A 96 -4.45 4.98 -6.85
C ASN A 96 -4.52 3.45 -7.03
N GLU A 97 -3.65 2.70 -6.36
CA GLU A 97 -3.69 1.22 -6.41
C GLU A 97 -5.01 0.66 -5.85
N LEU A 98 -5.54 1.29 -4.79
CA LEU A 98 -6.86 0.97 -4.24
C LEU A 98 -7.97 1.22 -5.27
N ASN A 99 -7.94 2.37 -5.96
CA ASN A 99 -8.91 2.70 -7.00
C ASN A 99 -8.91 1.66 -8.13
N ILE A 100 -7.71 1.29 -8.61
CA ILE A 100 -7.55 0.27 -9.64
C ILE A 100 -8.17 -1.06 -9.19
N MET A 101 -7.93 -1.47 -7.96
CA MET A 101 -8.47 -2.71 -7.39
C MET A 101 -9.99 -2.67 -7.26
N LEU A 102 -10.53 -1.55 -6.77
CA LEU A 102 -11.99 -1.39 -6.60
C LEU A 102 -12.71 -1.36 -7.96
N ARG A 103 -12.12 -0.74 -8.99
CA ARG A 103 -12.66 -0.79 -10.36
C ARG A 103 -12.69 -2.21 -10.90
N ALA A 104 -11.60 -2.96 -10.76
CA ALA A 104 -11.55 -4.35 -11.18
C ALA A 104 -12.60 -5.21 -10.44
N LEU A 105 -12.86 -4.92 -9.17
CA LEU A 105 -13.91 -5.60 -8.40
C LEU A 105 -15.32 -5.26 -8.93
N LYS A 106 -15.55 -4.01 -9.30
CA LYS A 106 -16.81 -3.58 -9.92
C LYS A 106 -17.05 -4.27 -11.27
N ASP A 107 -16.02 -4.32 -12.11
CA ASP A 107 -16.10 -4.91 -13.44
C ASP A 107 -16.30 -6.43 -13.41
N ALA A 108 -16.00 -7.08 -12.25
CA ALA A 108 -16.19 -8.51 -12.04
C ALA A 108 -17.60 -8.87 -11.51
N GLN A 109 -18.43 -7.89 -11.17
CA GLN A 109 -19.82 -8.10 -10.71
C GLN A 109 -20.80 -8.08 -11.86
#